data_25c790a2bd63d5e5cf7b788b51c22fad
#
_entry.id   25c790a2bd63d5e5cf7b788b51c22fad
#
_cell.length_a   1.000
_cell.length_b   1.000
_cell.length_c   1.000
_cell.angle_alpha   90.00
_cell.angle_beta   90.00
_cell.angle_gamma   90.00
#
_symmetry.space_group_name_H-M   'P 1'
#
loop_
_entity.id
_entity.type
_entity.pdbx_description
1 polymer ?
#
loop_
_entity_poly.entity_id
_entity_poly.type
_entity_poly.pdbx_seq_one_letter_code
_entity_poly.pdbx_strand_id
1 'polypeptide(L)'
;TEIYTLSLHDALPISLALQDAFLALGVPAKVQTAIEMKEVAEPYARRRALSHLEHGDIVIFGAGTGNPFFSTDTAAALRAAEIEADVILLAKNVDGVYDSDPATNPQAVRFDELTHMEVVEKDLKVMDLTAATLCKDNNIMIHVFAIAEEGNVVKAIAGEKIGTIIK
;
A
#
# COMPACT_ATOMS: atom_id res chain seq x y z
N THR A 1 -17.17 4.57 14.73
CA THR A 1 -18.08 3.95 13.75
C THR A 1 -18.18 4.80 12.48
N GLU A 2 -18.35 6.13 12.60
CA GLU A 2 -18.49 7.04 11.45
C GLU A 2 -17.22 7.15 10.60
N ILE A 3 -16.05 7.19 11.21
CA ILE A 3 -14.76 7.28 10.47
C ILE A 3 -14.53 6.02 9.62
N TYR A 4 -14.86 4.85 10.16
CA TYR A 4 -14.74 3.59 9.43
C TYR A 4 -15.73 3.52 8.27
N THR A 5 -16.97 3.99 8.47
CA THR A 5 -18.00 4.03 7.44
C THR A 5 -17.64 4.98 6.30
N LEU A 6 -17.10 6.17 6.61
CA LEU A 6 -16.61 7.12 5.61
C LEU A 6 -15.48 6.53 4.77
N SER A 7 -14.47 5.91 5.40
CA SER A 7 -13.35 5.27 4.69
C SER A 7 -13.81 4.17 3.72
N LEU A 8 -14.81 3.38 4.09
CA LEU A 8 -15.40 2.36 3.21
C LEU A 8 -16.20 2.95 2.05
N HIS A 9 -16.97 4.02 2.30
CA HIS A 9 -17.76 4.68 1.25
C HIS A 9 -16.90 5.35 0.19
N ASP A 10 -15.74 5.91 0.57
CA ASP A 10 -14.85 6.60 -0.35
C ASP A 10 -13.92 5.63 -1.11
N ALA A 11 -13.49 4.55 -0.49
CA ALA A 11 -12.53 3.62 -1.08
C ALA A 11 -13.08 2.90 -2.32
N LEU A 12 -14.36 2.53 -2.34
CA LEU A 12 -14.94 1.80 -3.46
C LEU A 12 -15.13 2.68 -4.71
N PRO A 13 -15.73 3.89 -4.66
CA PRO A 13 -15.79 4.77 -5.81
C PRO A 13 -14.43 5.10 -6.40
N ILE A 14 -13.42 5.31 -5.56
CA ILE A 14 -12.03 5.55 -6.01
C ILE A 14 -11.47 4.31 -6.72
N SER A 15 -11.69 3.12 -6.18
CA SER A 15 -11.23 1.87 -6.79
C SER A 15 -11.87 1.63 -8.17
N LEU A 16 -13.17 1.91 -8.31
CA LEU A 16 -13.88 1.78 -9.58
C LEU A 16 -13.42 2.84 -10.59
N ALA A 17 -13.25 4.09 -10.16
CA ALA A 17 -12.75 5.16 -11.03
C ALA A 17 -11.32 4.85 -11.53
N LEU A 18 -10.48 4.26 -10.67
CA LEU A 18 -9.14 3.81 -11.05
C LEU A 18 -9.19 2.66 -12.06
N GLN A 19 -10.09 1.69 -11.86
CA GLN A 19 -10.32 0.62 -12.83
C GLN A 19 -10.73 1.18 -14.19
N ASP A 20 -11.71 2.08 -14.22
CA ASP A 20 -12.19 2.71 -15.46
C ASP A 20 -11.06 3.46 -16.18
N ALA A 21 -10.21 4.16 -15.43
CA ALA A 21 -9.06 4.87 -15.99
C ALA A 21 -8.07 3.91 -16.66
N PHE A 22 -7.73 2.78 -16.02
CA PHE A 22 -6.87 1.75 -16.62
C PHE A 22 -7.50 1.15 -17.87
N LEU A 23 -8.78 0.78 -17.82
CA LEU A 23 -9.50 0.21 -18.97
C LEU A 23 -9.55 1.19 -20.14
N ALA A 24 -9.74 2.48 -19.88
CA ALA A 24 -9.72 3.52 -20.91
C ALA A 24 -8.34 3.65 -21.60
N LEU A 25 -7.27 3.33 -20.88
CA LEU A 25 -5.90 3.26 -21.43
C LEU A 25 -5.57 1.91 -22.08
N GLY A 26 -6.54 0.98 -22.15
CA GLY A 26 -6.33 -0.36 -22.69
C GLY A 26 -5.56 -1.30 -21.75
N VAL A 27 -5.43 -0.95 -20.47
CA VAL A 27 -4.77 -1.77 -19.46
C VAL A 27 -5.82 -2.58 -18.69
N PRO A 28 -5.78 -3.92 -18.72
CA PRO A 28 -6.72 -4.75 -17.98
C PRO A 28 -6.61 -4.50 -16.46
N ALA A 29 -7.74 -4.27 -15.80
CA ALA A 29 -7.79 -4.04 -14.38
C ALA A 29 -9.04 -4.67 -13.75
N LYS A 30 -8.93 -5.17 -12.51
CA LYS A 30 -9.99 -5.80 -11.74
C LYS A 30 -10.06 -5.20 -10.35
N VAL A 31 -11.28 -4.90 -9.88
CA VAL A 31 -11.51 -4.50 -8.47
C VAL A 31 -11.98 -5.71 -7.69
N GLN A 32 -11.30 -6.00 -6.59
CA GLN A 32 -11.75 -6.96 -5.59
C GLN A 32 -11.98 -6.27 -4.26
N THR A 33 -13.11 -6.57 -3.60
CA THR A 33 -13.50 -5.93 -2.33
C THR A 33 -13.51 -6.92 -1.19
N ALA A 34 -13.01 -6.50 -0.03
CA ALA A 34 -13.02 -7.29 1.19
C ALA A 34 -14.42 -7.45 1.79
N ILE A 35 -15.35 -6.56 1.45
CA ILE A 35 -16.76 -6.66 1.79
C ILE A 35 -17.54 -7.07 0.54
N GLU A 36 -18.42 -8.04 0.68
CA GLU A 36 -19.18 -8.59 -0.44
C GLU A 36 -20.17 -7.55 -1.00
N MET A 37 -19.94 -7.14 -2.25
CA MET A 37 -20.76 -6.19 -3.02
C MET A 37 -20.85 -6.67 -4.48
N LYS A 38 -21.42 -7.84 -4.69
CA LYS A 38 -21.38 -8.59 -5.97
C LYS A 38 -21.92 -7.82 -7.18
N GLU A 39 -22.83 -6.88 -6.96
CA GLU A 39 -23.39 -6.03 -8.02
C GLU A 39 -22.40 -4.98 -8.54
N VAL A 40 -21.32 -4.73 -7.81
CA VAL A 40 -20.40 -3.61 -8.09
C VAL A 40 -18.98 -4.08 -8.32
N ALA A 41 -18.50 -5.04 -7.52
CA ALA A 41 -17.13 -5.52 -7.58
C ALA A 41 -17.02 -6.99 -7.17
N GLU A 42 -15.96 -7.63 -7.63
CA GLU A 42 -15.68 -9.03 -7.28
C GLU A 42 -15.33 -9.17 -5.79
N PRO A 43 -15.94 -10.14 -5.07
CA PRO A 43 -15.50 -10.44 -3.72
C PRO A 43 -14.04 -10.92 -3.70
N TYR A 44 -13.26 -10.38 -2.77
CA TYR A 44 -11.86 -10.78 -2.64
C TYR A 44 -11.71 -12.29 -2.40
N ALA A 45 -10.87 -12.89 -3.19
CA ALA A 45 -10.39 -14.25 -3.00
C ALA A 45 -8.95 -14.35 -3.49
N ARG A 46 -8.00 -14.75 -2.61
CA ARG A 46 -6.57 -14.88 -2.92
C ARG A 46 -6.32 -15.59 -4.26
N ARG A 47 -6.98 -16.73 -4.48
CA ARG A 47 -6.81 -17.53 -5.67
C ARG A 47 -7.20 -16.81 -6.96
N ARG A 48 -8.24 -15.95 -6.90
CA ARG A 48 -8.65 -15.13 -8.04
C ARG A 48 -7.70 -13.97 -8.28
N ALA A 49 -7.24 -13.32 -7.19
CA ALA A 49 -6.25 -12.25 -7.29
C ALA A 49 -4.98 -12.75 -7.99
N LEU A 50 -4.45 -13.89 -7.57
CA LEU A 50 -3.29 -14.51 -8.21
C LEU A 50 -3.56 -14.85 -9.68
N SER A 51 -4.73 -15.42 -10.00
CA SER A 51 -5.10 -15.72 -11.37
C SER A 51 -5.16 -14.45 -12.25
N HIS A 52 -5.71 -13.36 -11.76
CA HIS A 52 -5.71 -12.07 -12.49
C HIS A 52 -4.30 -11.55 -12.71
N LEU A 53 -3.46 -11.56 -11.66
CA LEU A 53 -2.05 -11.14 -11.76
C LEU A 53 -1.26 -12.00 -12.76
N GLU A 54 -1.44 -13.32 -12.77
CA GLU A 54 -0.83 -14.24 -13.72
C GLU A 54 -1.24 -13.96 -15.18
N HIS A 55 -2.45 -13.43 -15.40
CA HIS A 55 -2.91 -12.98 -16.72
C HIS A 55 -2.45 -11.58 -17.11
N GLY A 56 -1.72 -10.89 -16.21
CA GLY A 56 -1.22 -9.54 -16.45
C GLY A 56 -2.24 -8.43 -16.15
N ASP A 57 -3.32 -8.75 -15.44
CA ASP A 57 -4.29 -7.76 -14.99
C ASP A 57 -3.73 -6.96 -13.79
N ILE A 58 -4.09 -5.69 -13.70
CA ILE A 58 -3.93 -4.92 -12.46
C ILE A 58 -5.06 -5.31 -11.51
N VAL A 59 -4.75 -5.67 -10.27
CA VAL A 59 -5.75 -5.97 -9.25
C VAL A 59 -5.80 -4.84 -8.23
N ILE A 60 -6.98 -4.23 -8.08
CA ILE A 60 -7.24 -3.13 -7.14
C ILE A 60 -8.01 -3.70 -5.95
N PHE A 61 -7.42 -3.63 -4.76
CA PHE A 61 -8.05 -4.11 -3.53
C PHE A 61 -8.79 -2.98 -2.82
N GLY A 62 -10.12 -3.06 -2.81
CA GLY A 62 -11.00 -2.13 -2.12
C GLY A 62 -11.47 -2.61 -0.76
N ALA A 63 -11.98 -1.69 0.07
CA ALA A 63 -12.58 -1.96 1.38
C ALA A 63 -11.63 -2.54 2.45
N GLY A 64 -10.32 -2.31 2.32
CA GLY A 64 -9.32 -2.67 3.33
C GLY A 64 -9.27 -4.17 3.66
N THR A 65 -9.29 -4.52 4.95
CA THR A 65 -9.38 -5.91 5.41
C THR A 65 -10.82 -6.44 5.47
N GLY A 66 -11.81 -5.57 5.38
CA GLY A 66 -13.22 -5.89 5.66
C GLY A 66 -13.53 -5.99 7.16
N ASN A 67 -12.57 -5.78 8.03
CA ASN A 67 -12.72 -5.86 9.49
C ASN A 67 -12.46 -4.49 10.14
N PRO A 68 -13.26 -4.09 11.16
CA PRO A 68 -12.98 -2.89 11.92
C PRO A 68 -11.67 -3.03 12.71
N PHE A 69 -11.11 -1.90 13.13
CA PHE A 69 -9.87 -1.78 13.92
C PHE A 69 -8.56 -2.09 13.19
N PHE A 70 -8.61 -2.47 11.92
CA PHE A 70 -7.41 -2.60 11.09
C PHE A 70 -7.25 -1.37 10.18
N SER A 71 -6.02 -0.89 10.09
CA SER A 71 -5.67 0.24 9.23
C SER A 71 -5.58 -0.16 7.75
N THR A 72 -5.47 0.84 6.89
CA THR A 72 -5.14 0.63 5.47
C THR A 72 -3.72 0.09 5.28
N ASP A 73 -2.78 0.45 6.17
CA ASP A 73 -1.42 -0.09 6.16
C ASP A 73 -1.44 -1.60 6.43
N THR A 74 -2.19 -2.04 7.45
CA THR A 74 -2.39 -3.48 7.73
C THR A 74 -3.04 -4.19 6.54
N ALA A 75 -4.03 -3.56 5.89
CA ALA A 75 -4.65 -4.15 4.71
C ALA A 75 -3.66 -4.33 3.56
N ALA A 76 -2.81 -3.33 3.30
CA ALA A 76 -1.78 -3.40 2.27
C ALA A 76 -0.77 -4.53 2.55
N ALA A 77 -0.26 -4.61 3.80
CA ALA A 77 0.66 -5.66 4.22
C ALA A 77 0.04 -7.07 4.10
N LEU A 78 -1.24 -7.22 4.52
CA LEU A 78 -1.97 -8.49 4.41
C LEU A 78 -2.12 -8.91 2.94
N ARG A 79 -2.57 -8.00 2.06
CA ARG A 79 -2.72 -8.32 0.63
C ARG A 79 -1.38 -8.66 -0.01
N ALA A 80 -0.32 -7.90 0.30
CA ALA A 80 1.03 -8.18 -0.20
C ALA A 80 1.50 -9.59 0.21
N ALA A 81 1.32 -9.98 1.47
CA ALA A 81 1.67 -11.32 1.94
C ALA A 81 0.82 -12.42 1.24
N GLU A 82 -0.49 -12.19 1.08
CA GLU A 82 -1.41 -13.16 0.46
C GLU A 82 -1.12 -13.39 -1.02
N ILE A 83 -0.70 -12.37 -1.77
CA ILE A 83 -0.35 -12.49 -3.20
C ILE A 83 1.14 -12.73 -3.43
N GLU A 84 1.93 -12.90 -2.37
CA GLU A 84 3.37 -13.13 -2.44
C GLU A 84 4.12 -12.00 -3.18
N ALA A 85 3.77 -10.75 -2.83
CA ALA A 85 4.39 -9.58 -3.44
C ALA A 85 5.84 -9.40 -2.97
N ASP A 86 6.73 -9.03 -3.87
CA ASP A 86 8.15 -8.78 -3.58
C ASP A 86 8.35 -7.46 -2.82
N VAL A 87 7.48 -6.47 -3.08
CA VAL A 87 7.63 -5.11 -2.53
C VAL A 87 6.29 -4.42 -2.33
N ILE A 88 6.21 -3.61 -1.27
CA ILE A 88 5.15 -2.62 -1.08
C ILE A 88 5.70 -1.23 -1.44
N LEU A 89 5.17 -0.61 -2.47
CA LEU A 89 5.44 0.77 -2.84
C LEU A 89 4.52 1.68 -2.02
N LEU A 90 5.05 2.26 -0.94
CA LEU A 90 4.31 3.05 0.03
C LEU A 90 4.42 4.55 -0.31
N ALA A 91 3.49 5.03 -1.13
CA ALA A 91 3.41 6.41 -1.56
C ALA A 91 2.77 7.28 -0.45
N LYS A 92 3.53 8.21 0.10
CA LYS A 92 3.12 9.09 1.22
C LYS A 92 3.28 10.58 0.88
N ASN A 93 2.83 11.45 1.80
CA ASN A 93 3.04 12.90 1.67
C ASN A 93 4.46 13.33 2.06
N VAL A 94 5.24 12.44 2.66
CA VAL A 94 6.66 12.64 2.99
C VAL A 94 7.53 11.82 2.04
N ASP A 95 8.73 12.30 1.77
CA ASP A 95 9.63 11.72 0.77
C ASP A 95 10.48 10.55 1.30
N GLY A 96 10.22 10.07 2.49
CA GLY A 96 10.91 8.93 3.08
C GLY A 96 10.69 8.81 4.58
N VAL A 97 11.51 8.01 5.23
CA VAL A 97 11.52 7.78 6.68
C VAL A 97 12.61 8.62 7.32
N TYR A 98 12.28 9.32 8.40
CA TYR A 98 13.16 10.22 9.13
C TYR A 98 13.38 9.75 10.56
N ASP A 99 14.49 10.17 11.16
CA ASP A 99 14.81 9.95 12.58
C ASP A 99 13.87 10.71 13.53
N SER A 100 13.24 11.77 13.03
CA SER A 100 12.27 12.61 13.74
C SER A 100 11.33 13.27 12.73
N ASP A 101 10.23 13.84 13.20
CA ASP A 101 9.25 14.49 12.32
C ASP A 101 9.84 15.74 11.64
N PRO A 102 10.03 15.74 10.31
CA PRO A 102 10.61 16.88 9.59
C PRO A 102 9.73 18.14 9.64
N ALA A 103 8.42 18.01 9.92
CA ALA A 103 7.54 19.15 10.08
C ALA A 103 7.80 19.94 11.38
N THR A 104 8.31 19.27 12.40
CA THR A 104 8.60 19.84 13.73
C THR A 104 10.09 20.03 13.97
N ASN A 105 10.94 19.22 13.33
CA ASN A 105 12.39 19.30 13.45
C ASN A 105 13.04 19.54 12.07
N PRO A 106 13.48 20.80 11.77
CA PRO A 106 14.16 21.08 10.50
C PRO A 106 15.51 20.39 10.32
N GLN A 107 16.07 19.76 11.36
CA GLN A 107 17.32 18.99 11.31
C GLN A 107 17.06 17.47 11.22
N ALA A 108 15.81 17.06 11.02
CA ALA A 108 15.48 15.64 10.81
C ALA A 108 16.27 15.08 9.62
N VAL A 109 16.86 13.90 9.83
CA VAL A 109 17.68 13.21 8.84
C VAL A 109 16.88 12.06 8.23
N ARG A 110 16.75 12.06 6.91
CA ARG A 110 16.12 10.96 6.19
C ARG A 110 17.07 9.77 6.10
N PHE A 111 16.52 8.59 6.28
CA PHE A 111 17.22 7.33 6.02
C PHE A 111 17.07 6.95 4.53
N ASP A 112 18.15 6.53 3.90
CA ASP A 112 18.10 5.97 2.56
C ASP A 112 17.70 4.48 2.61
N GLU A 113 18.16 3.76 3.63
CA GLU A 113 17.90 2.34 3.83
C GLU A 113 17.79 2.02 5.32
N LEU A 114 16.88 1.13 5.67
CA LEU A 114 16.63 0.62 7.03
C LEU A 114 16.36 -0.88 6.98
N THR A 115 16.63 -1.56 8.08
CA THR A 115 16.09 -2.90 8.32
C THR A 115 14.72 -2.81 8.98
N HIS A 116 13.89 -3.85 8.83
CA HIS A 116 12.62 -3.95 9.56
C HIS A 116 12.80 -3.86 11.08
N MET A 117 13.90 -4.40 11.61
CA MET A 117 14.22 -4.31 13.04
C MET A 117 14.48 -2.88 13.48
N GLU A 118 15.27 -2.12 12.72
CA GLU A 118 15.55 -0.71 13.05
C GLU A 118 14.28 0.14 13.05
N VAL A 119 13.32 -0.14 12.15
CA VAL A 119 12.01 0.55 12.15
C VAL A 119 11.28 0.30 13.48
N VAL A 120 11.27 -0.94 13.97
CA VAL A 120 10.60 -1.31 15.21
C VAL A 120 11.37 -0.79 16.44
N GLU A 121 12.69 -0.97 16.50
CA GLU A 121 13.52 -0.58 17.64
C GLU A 121 13.57 0.95 17.85
N LYS A 122 13.58 1.70 16.75
CA LYS A 122 13.60 3.17 16.79
C LYS A 122 12.20 3.79 16.82
N ASP A 123 11.12 2.98 16.86
CA ASP A 123 9.71 3.42 16.82
C ASP A 123 9.43 4.40 15.66
N LEU A 124 9.97 4.10 14.48
CA LEU A 124 9.83 4.97 13.31
C LEU A 124 8.41 4.88 12.73
N LYS A 125 7.79 6.02 12.49
CA LYS A 125 6.40 6.13 12.00
C LYS A 125 6.29 5.93 10.48
N VAL A 126 6.56 4.72 10.02
CA VAL A 126 6.41 4.32 8.61
C VAL A 126 4.99 3.89 8.31
N MET A 127 4.51 2.93 9.07
CA MET A 127 3.17 2.34 9.06
C MET A 127 2.81 1.89 10.48
N ASP A 128 1.59 1.40 10.69
CA ASP A 128 1.26 0.85 12.02
C ASP A 128 2.07 -0.42 12.34
N LEU A 129 2.21 -0.70 13.64
CA LEU A 129 3.06 -1.78 14.14
C LEU A 129 2.62 -3.17 13.60
N THR A 130 1.31 -3.37 13.42
CA THR A 130 0.76 -4.64 12.90
C THR A 130 1.23 -4.85 11.45
N ALA A 131 1.13 -3.82 10.62
CA ALA A 131 1.59 -3.84 9.24
C ALA A 131 3.11 -4.05 9.16
N ALA A 132 3.88 -3.30 9.95
CA ALA A 132 5.34 -3.41 9.98
C ALA A 132 5.81 -4.82 10.40
N THR A 133 5.17 -5.40 11.42
CA THR A 133 5.47 -6.77 11.88
C THR A 133 5.13 -7.79 10.81
N LEU A 134 3.98 -7.64 10.14
CA LEU A 134 3.57 -8.56 9.08
C LEU A 134 4.54 -8.52 7.88
N CYS A 135 5.00 -7.34 7.48
CA CYS A 135 6.01 -7.21 6.43
C CYS A 135 7.34 -7.86 6.84
N LYS A 136 7.79 -7.61 8.06
CA LYS A 136 9.01 -8.22 8.62
C LYS A 136 8.94 -9.76 8.61
N ASP A 137 7.85 -10.33 9.14
CA ASP A 137 7.70 -11.79 9.28
C ASP A 137 7.60 -12.51 7.93
N ASN A 138 7.18 -11.80 6.88
CA ASN A 138 7.08 -12.31 5.51
C ASN A 138 8.23 -11.83 4.59
N ASN A 139 9.22 -11.10 5.12
CA ASN A 139 10.34 -10.53 4.36
C ASN A 139 9.90 -9.67 3.16
N ILE A 140 8.81 -8.92 3.30
CA ILE A 140 8.30 -8.05 2.24
C ILE A 140 9.03 -6.72 2.33
N MET A 141 9.74 -6.34 1.27
CA MET A 141 10.41 -5.05 1.17
C MET A 141 9.38 -3.91 1.12
N ILE A 142 9.70 -2.79 1.77
CA ILE A 142 8.87 -1.58 1.71
C ILE A 142 9.70 -0.45 1.13
N HIS A 143 9.17 0.22 0.11
CA HIS A 143 9.79 1.40 -0.50
C HIS A 143 8.90 2.62 -0.26
N VAL A 144 9.33 3.52 0.62
CA VAL A 144 8.59 4.73 1.02
C VAL A 144 9.06 5.92 0.18
N PHE A 145 8.14 6.63 -0.46
CA PHE A 145 8.46 7.80 -1.30
C PHE A 145 7.32 8.83 -1.34
N ALA A 146 7.62 10.06 -1.75
CA ALA A 146 6.61 11.10 -1.91
C ALA A 146 5.73 10.89 -3.13
N ILE A 147 4.40 10.88 -2.93
CA ILE A 147 3.42 10.79 -4.03
C ILE A 147 3.26 12.12 -4.78
N ALA A 148 3.47 13.25 -4.10
CA ALA A 148 3.24 14.58 -4.65
C ALA A 148 4.24 14.99 -5.74
N GLU A 149 5.38 14.33 -5.81
CA GLU A 149 6.39 14.61 -6.84
C GLU A 149 6.07 13.85 -8.13
N GLU A 150 5.93 14.60 -9.21
CA GLU A 150 5.63 14.03 -10.52
C GLU A 150 6.69 13.03 -10.96
N GLY A 151 6.25 11.88 -11.44
CA GLY A 151 7.12 10.80 -11.91
C GLY A 151 7.65 9.87 -10.81
N ASN A 152 7.50 10.16 -9.51
CA ASN A 152 8.03 9.31 -8.45
C ASN A 152 7.44 7.89 -8.44
N VAL A 153 6.16 7.73 -8.79
CA VAL A 153 5.56 6.39 -8.92
C VAL A 153 6.27 5.57 -10.00
N VAL A 154 6.57 6.20 -11.14
CA VAL A 154 7.29 5.54 -12.25
C VAL A 154 8.71 5.19 -11.83
N LYS A 155 9.42 6.11 -11.17
CA LYS A 155 10.79 5.89 -10.66
C LYS A 155 10.82 4.75 -9.64
N ALA A 156 9.86 4.72 -8.69
CA ALA A 156 9.76 3.65 -7.70
C ALA A 156 9.53 2.28 -8.36
N ILE A 157 8.62 2.20 -9.35
CA ILE A 157 8.38 0.97 -10.13
C ILE A 157 9.63 0.56 -10.91
N ALA A 158 10.39 1.51 -11.44
CA ALA A 158 11.65 1.27 -12.14
C ALA A 158 12.81 0.85 -11.21
N GLY A 159 12.61 0.87 -9.89
CA GLY A 159 13.63 0.53 -8.90
C GLY A 159 14.69 1.62 -8.69
N GLU A 160 14.37 2.88 -9.04
CA GLU A 160 15.26 4.00 -8.77
C GLU A 160 15.35 4.25 -7.24
N LYS A 161 16.53 4.69 -6.79
CA LYS A 161 16.80 5.01 -5.39
C LYS A 161 16.21 6.36 -5.00
N ILE A 162 14.91 6.39 -4.81
CA ILE A 162 14.19 7.54 -4.25
C ILE A 162 13.63 7.16 -2.88
N GLY A 163 13.47 8.13 -1.98
CA GLY A 163 12.86 7.87 -0.67
C GLY A 163 13.68 6.97 0.25
N THR A 164 13.03 6.03 0.93
CA THR A 164 13.64 5.08 1.89
C THR A 164 13.24 3.65 1.56
N ILE A 165 14.20 2.74 1.55
CA ILE A 165 14.00 1.29 1.38
C ILE A 165 14.12 0.60 2.74
N ILE A 166 13.16 -0.28 3.07
CA ILE A 166 13.13 -1.09 4.29
C ILE A 166 13.13 -2.57 3.89
N LYS A 167 14.08 -3.35 4.42
CA LYS A 167 14.29 -4.76 4.07
C LYS A 167 14.74 -5.61 5.26
#